data_4ebaad40cf184d3325c8efd372aacce7
#
_entry.id   4ebaad40cf184d3325c8efd372aacce7
#
_cell.length_a   1.000
_cell.length_b   1.000
_cell.length_c   1.000
_cell.angle_alpha   90.00
_cell.angle_beta   90.00
_cell.angle_gamma   90.00
#
_symmetry.space_group_name_H-M   'P 1'
#
loop_
_entity.id
_entity.type
_entity.pdbx_description
1 polymer ?
#
loop_
_entity_poly.entity_id
_entity_poly.type
_entity_poly.pdbx_seq_one_letter_code
_entity_poly.pdbx_strand_id
1 'polypeptide(L)'
;MSLEPDSAIQPGQAYKPICLGVLGKREDISRIDFHERVLNPLMELIGKVPDLVYMSNDGSTSSFVGLWADKCGVRHETIMADWRRLGRRAVVMRDARIVKEASHLLLFEQPRSEYISKIGLRELKKGKKVFSITPGKDWELQEWEASGSCEIK
;
A
#
# COMPACT_ATOMS: atom_id res chain seq x y z
N MET A 1 -1.28 1.55 34.98
CA MET A 1 -1.52 1.39 34.62
C MET A 1 -1.84 1.20 33.65
N SER A 2 -1.88 1.35 33.09
CA SER A 2 -2.08 1.38 32.23
C SER A 2 -2.43 0.42 31.48
N LEU A 3 -2.76 -0.19 31.41
CA LEU A 3 -3.18 -1.16 30.86
C LEU A 3 -4.27 -0.99 30.12
N GLU A 4 -4.68 -0.02 30.01
CA GLU A 4 -5.76 0.24 29.36
C GLU A 4 -5.85 -0.20 28.02
N PRO A 5 -4.90 -0.16 27.27
CA PRO A 5 -5.03 -0.51 25.89
C PRO A 5 -5.50 -1.92 25.86
N ASP A 6 -5.01 -2.71 26.73
CA ASP A 6 -5.40 -4.04 26.70
C ASP A 6 -6.82 -4.21 27.08
N SER A 7 -7.26 -3.45 27.94
CA SER A 7 -8.61 -3.62 28.36
C SER A 7 -9.57 -3.23 27.27
N ALA A 8 -9.13 -2.49 26.30
CA ALA A 8 -10.02 -2.08 25.25
C ALA A 8 -10.29 -3.18 24.26
N ILE A 9 -9.52 -4.24 24.26
CA ILE A 9 -9.71 -5.30 23.31
C ILE A 9 -10.71 -6.30 23.86
N GLN A 10 -11.79 -6.47 23.14
CA GLN A 10 -12.82 -7.37 23.57
C GLN A 10 -12.45 -8.80 23.28
N PRO A 11 -12.96 -9.72 24.04
CA PRO A 11 -12.73 -11.13 23.74
C PRO A 11 -13.30 -11.40 22.35
N GLY A 12 -12.58 -12.02 21.52
CA GLY A 12 -13.01 -12.31 20.20
C GLY A 12 -12.68 -11.24 19.20
N GLN A 13 -12.22 -10.08 19.66
CA GLN A 13 -11.81 -9.03 18.77
C GLN A 13 -10.33 -8.92 18.84
N ALA A 14 -9.62 -9.70 18.12
CA ALA A 14 -8.18 -9.63 18.13
C ALA A 14 -7.70 -8.37 17.48
N TYR A 15 -6.60 -7.84 17.94
CA TYR A 15 -5.97 -6.71 17.31
C TYR A 15 -5.51 -7.14 15.93
N LYS A 16 -5.85 -6.37 14.93
CA LYS A 16 -5.43 -6.67 13.57
C LYS A 16 -4.47 -5.60 13.11
N PRO A 17 -3.22 -5.95 12.95
CA PRO A 17 -2.25 -4.97 12.50
C PRO A 17 -2.56 -4.50 11.10
N ILE A 18 -2.25 -3.27 10.82
CA ILE A 18 -2.40 -2.72 9.48
C ILE A 18 -1.04 -2.78 8.83
N CYS A 19 -0.95 -3.53 7.74
CA CYS A 19 0.27 -3.61 6.97
C CYS A 19 -0.01 -3.00 5.61
N LEU A 20 0.67 -1.93 5.28
CA LEU A 20 0.49 -1.25 4.01
C LEU A 20 1.49 -1.78 3.00
N GLY A 21 1.00 -2.29 1.88
CA GLY A 21 1.87 -2.74 0.80
C GLY A 21 1.84 -1.70 -0.31
N VAL A 22 2.99 -1.29 -0.79
CA VAL A 22 3.10 -0.27 -1.83
C VAL A 22 3.67 -0.90 -3.09
N LEU A 23 2.92 -0.83 -4.18
CA LEU A 23 3.33 -1.41 -5.44
C LEU A 23 3.29 -0.39 -6.58
N GLY A 24 4.16 -0.58 -7.55
CA GLY A 24 4.25 0.33 -8.69
C GLY A 24 5.15 1.50 -8.34
N LYS A 25 5.29 2.42 -9.28
CA LYS A 25 6.14 3.57 -9.05
C LYS A 25 5.75 4.76 -9.89
N ARG A 26 6.08 5.92 -9.44
CA ARG A 26 5.97 7.15 -10.19
C ARG A 26 7.22 7.96 -9.85
N GLU A 27 7.68 8.75 -10.79
CA GLU A 27 8.89 9.51 -10.53
C GLU A 27 8.74 10.99 -10.81
N ASP A 28 7.55 11.44 -11.06
CA ASP A 28 7.31 12.80 -11.44
C ASP A 28 6.71 13.64 -10.32
N ILE A 29 7.01 13.30 -9.08
CA ILE A 29 6.47 14.06 -7.96
C ILE A 29 7.59 14.29 -6.93
N SER A 30 7.56 15.40 -6.26
CA SER A 30 8.55 15.70 -5.23
C SER A 30 8.19 14.96 -3.95
N ARG A 31 9.16 14.83 -3.07
CA ARG A 31 8.93 14.15 -1.81
C ARG A 31 7.85 14.85 -0.98
N ILE A 32 7.89 16.17 -0.95
CA ILE A 32 6.92 16.92 -0.17
C ILE A 32 5.52 16.72 -0.72
N ASP A 33 5.38 16.83 -2.03
CA ASP A 33 4.06 16.63 -2.64
C ASP A 33 3.57 15.20 -2.42
N PHE A 34 4.46 14.24 -2.48
CA PHE A 34 4.06 12.86 -2.27
C PHE A 34 3.51 12.68 -0.84
N HIS A 35 4.20 13.26 0.13
CA HIS A 35 3.75 13.13 1.51
C HIS A 35 2.42 13.85 1.71
N GLU A 36 2.28 15.03 1.16
CA GLU A 36 1.08 15.83 1.38
C GLU A 36 -0.12 15.40 0.56
N ARG A 37 0.10 14.92 -0.64
CA ARG A 37 -1.01 14.59 -1.53
C ARG A 37 -1.36 13.12 -1.56
N VAL A 38 -0.46 12.27 -1.14
CA VAL A 38 -0.70 10.84 -1.18
C VAL A 38 -0.71 10.23 0.21
N LEU A 39 0.38 10.34 0.93
CA LEU A 39 0.50 9.63 2.20
C LEU A 39 -0.39 10.20 3.30
N ASN A 40 -0.42 11.49 3.45
CA ASN A 40 -1.26 12.08 4.49
C ASN A 40 -2.75 11.83 4.24
N PRO A 41 -3.26 12.04 3.02
CA PRO A 41 -4.66 11.70 2.77
C PRO A 41 -4.93 10.21 2.96
N LEU A 42 -3.95 9.36 2.63
CA LEU A 42 -4.13 7.93 2.81
C LEU A 42 -4.31 7.59 4.29
N MET A 43 -3.54 8.24 5.16
CA MET A 43 -3.67 7.99 6.58
C MET A 43 -5.06 8.41 7.08
N GLU A 44 -5.59 9.48 6.51
CA GLU A 44 -6.92 9.91 6.89
C GLU A 44 -7.97 8.89 6.47
N LEU A 45 -7.81 8.31 5.30
CA LEU A 45 -8.75 7.31 4.83
C LEU A 45 -8.66 6.02 5.63
N ILE A 46 -7.46 5.62 6.01
CA ILE A 46 -7.28 4.42 6.79
C ILE A 46 -7.69 4.65 8.24
N GLY A 47 -7.53 5.85 8.72
CA GLY A 47 -7.91 6.20 10.09
C GLY A 47 -6.80 6.11 11.10
N LYS A 48 -5.63 5.65 10.70
CA LYS A 48 -4.49 5.58 11.59
C LYS A 48 -3.24 5.30 10.78
N VAL A 49 -2.11 5.43 11.41
CA VAL A 49 -0.83 5.12 10.78
C VAL A 49 -0.66 3.60 10.80
N PRO A 50 -0.16 3.00 9.74
CA PRO A 50 -0.02 1.55 9.72
C PRO A 50 1.04 1.06 10.70
N ASP A 51 0.97 -0.19 11.05
CA ASP A 51 1.95 -0.79 11.95
C ASP A 51 3.21 -1.18 11.20
N LEU A 52 3.08 -1.46 9.92
CA LEU A 52 4.20 -1.92 9.11
C LEU A 52 3.96 -1.54 7.66
N VAL A 53 5.01 -1.22 6.94
CA VAL A 53 4.91 -0.93 5.52
C VAL A 53 5.88 -1.82 4.76
N TYR A 54 5.37 -2.49 3.73
CA TYR A 54 6.22 -3.26 2.83
C TYR A 54 6.23 -2.53 1.49
N MET A 55 7.37 -2.39 0.88
CA MET A 55 7.45 -1.70 -0.39
C MET A 55 8.51 -2.32 -1.27
N SER A 56 8.40 -2.07 -2.55
CA SER A 56 9.38 -2.55 -3.49
C SER A 56 10.58 -1.62 -3.47
N ASN A 57 11.61 -2.00 -4.19
CA ASN A 57 12.80 -1.16 -4.29
C ASN A 57 12.78 -0.36 -5.58
N ASP A 58 11.61 -0.16 -6.18
CA ASP A 58 11.51 0.56 -7.45
C ASP A 58 11.27 2.04 -7.25
N GLY A 59 12.01 2.83 -7.99
CA GLY A 59 11.72 4.25 -8.14
C GLY A 59 11.84 5.10 -6.90
N SER A 60 11.59 6.37 -7.06
CA SER A 60 11.72 7.31 -5.98
C SER A 60 10.58 7.24 -4.99
N THR A 61 9.41 6.76 -5.41
CA THR A 61 8.28 6.68 -4.49
C THR A 61 8.56 5.72 -3.34
N SER A 62 9.31 4.64 -3.58
CA SER A 62 9.65 3.74 -2.49
C SER A 62 10.54 4.42 -1.46
N SER A 63 11.49 5.22 -1.94
CA SER A 63 12.36 5.95 -1.06
C SER A 63 11.57 6.94 -0.23
N PHE A 64 10.61 7.63 -0.86
CA PHE A 64 9.77 8.61 -0.16
C PHE A 64 8.92 7.94 0.93
N VAL A 65 8.41 6.75 0.65
CA VAL A 65 7.63 6.02 1.64
C VAL A 65 8.50 5.66 2.83
N GLY A 66 9.73 5.23 2.58
CA GLY A 66 10.65 4.89 3.64
C GLY A 66 10.97 6.07 4.54
N LEU A 67 11.22 7.23 3.94
CA LEU A 67 11.49 8.43 4.70
C LEU A 67 10.28 8.85 5.54
N TRP A 68 9.11 8.74 4.96
CA TRP A 68 7.89 9.08 5.67
C TRP A 68 7.68 8.12 6.86
N ALA A 69 7.90 6.83 6.64
CA ALA A 69 7.74 5.84 7.70
C ALA A 69 8.70 6.11 8.85
N ASP A 70 9.94 6.47 8.53
CA ASP A 70 10.91 6.81 9.56
C ASP A 70 10.44 8.00 10.38
N LYS A 71 9.90 9.01 9.72
CA LYS A 71 9.45 10.18 10.43
C LYS A 71 8.28 9.87 11.33
N CYS A 72 7.42 8.94 10.95
CA CYS A 72 6.24 8.58 11.73
C CYS A 72 6.51 7.46 12.72
N GLY A 73 7.73 6.96 12.77
CA GLY A 73 8.04 5.86 13.67
C GLY A 73 7.45 4.54 13.24
N VAL A 74 7.20 4.37 11.93
CA VAL A 74 6.58 3.17 11.42
C VAL A 74 7.64 2.22 10.91
N ARG A 75 7.53 0.94 11.25
CA ARG A 75 8.47 -0.05 10.75
C ARG A 75 8.23 -0.26 9.27
N HIS A 76 9.28 -0.43 8.50
CA HIS A 76 9.11 -0.67 7.08
C HIS A 76 10.19 -1.62 6.59
N GLU A 77 9.87 -2.34 5.52
CA GLU A 77 10.81 -3.24 4.90
C GLU A 77 10.71 -3.09 3.40
N THR A 78 11.86 -3.04 2.76
CA THR A 78 11.93 -3.01 1.31
C THR A 78 12.14 -4.43 0.84
N ILE A 79 11.27 -4.93 -0.01
CA ILE A 79 11.37 -6.27 -0.55
C ILE A 79 12.05 -6.16 -1.92
N MET A 80 13.19 -6.82 -2.07
CA MET A 80 13.98 -6.70 -3.28
C MET A 80 13.65 -7.80 -4.25
N ALA A 81 13.70 -7.48 -5.53
CA ALA A 81 13.51 -8.49 -6.56
C ALA A 81 14.82 -9.25 -6.73
N ASP A 82 14.74 -10.57 -6.69
CA ASP A 82 15.94 -11.41 -6.80
C ASP A 82 16.16 -11.81 -8.25
N TRP A 83 16.65 -10.88 -9.04
CA TRP A 83 16.85 -11.10 -10.47
C TRP A 83 17.83 -12.22 -10.75
N ARG A 84 18.83 -12.37 -9.90
CA ARG A 84 19.84 -13.37 -10.13
C ARG A 84 19.25 -14.75 -10.09
N ARG A 85 18.42 -15.03 -9.14
CA ARG A 85 17.86 -16.35 -8.98
C ARG A 85 16.61 -16.58 -9.79
N LEU A 86 15.77 -15.56 -9.92
CA LEU A 86 14.45 -15.72 -10.50
C LEU A 86 14.28 -15.15 -11.91
N GLY A 87 15.24 -14.39 -12.39
CA GLY A 87 15.15 -13.83 -13.73
C GLY A 87 13.89 -13.01 -13.90
N ARG A 88 13.18 -13.24 -14.96
CA ARG A 88 12.02 -12.43 -15.29
C ARG A 88 10.90 -12.52 -14.26
N ARG A 89 10.90 -13.55 -13.45
CA ARG A 89 9.85 -13.70 -12.46
C ARG A 89 10.15 -12.92 -11.18
N ALA A 90 11.31 -12.29 -11.10
CA ALA A 90 11.74 -11.62 -9.89
C ALA A 90 10.76 -10.57 -9.41
N VAL A 91 10.25 -9.75 -10.32
CA VAL A 91 9.33 -8.68 -9.95
C VAL A 91 8.01 -9.25 -9.49
N VAL A 92 7.49 -10.24 -10.20
CA VAL A 92 6.20 -10.83 -9.83
C VAL A 92 6.29 -11.52 -8.47
N MET A 93 7.40 -12.19 -8.21
CA MET A 93 7.56 -12.88 -6.92
C MET A 93 7.72 -11.89 -5.78
N ARG A 94 8.44 -10.78 -6.01
CA ARG A 94 8.57 -9.74 -5.02
C ARG A 94 7.22 -9.13 -4.69
N ASP A 95 6.46 -8.79 -5.74
CA ASP A 95 5.17 -8.15 -5.54
C ASP A 95 4.20 -9.10 -4.86
N ALA A 96 4.27 -10.38 -5.19
CA ALA A 96 3.40 -11.37 -4.55
C ALA A 96 3.66 -11.43 -3.05
N ARG A 97 4.92 -11.29 -2.66
CA ARG A 97 5.27 -11.31 -1.25
C ARG A 97 4.72 -10.10 -0.53
N ILE A 98 4.84 -8.92 -1.16
CA ILE A 98 4.31 -7.69 -0.56
C ILE A 98 2.79 -7.83 -0.38
N VAL A 99 2.11 -8.30 -1.42
CA VAL A 99 0.66 -8.41 -1.40
C VAL A 99 0.20 -9.40 -0.35
N LYS A 100 0.94 -10.49 -0.20
CA LYS A 100 0.56 -11.50 0.76
C LYS A 100 0.53 -10.96 2.18
N GLU A 101 1.49 -10.11 2.52
CA GLU A 101 1.56 -9.57 3.86
C GLU A 101 0.66 -8.37 4.11
N ALA A 102 0.22 -7.72 3.08
CA ALA A 102 -0.51 -6.47 3.21
C ALA A 102 -1.98 -6.65 3.52
N SER A 103 -2.51 -5.79 4.38
CA SER A 103 -3.95 -5.72 4.61
C SER A 103 -4.52 -4.54 3.82
N HIS A 104 -3.67 -3.58 3.51
CA HIS A 104 -4.04 -2.38 2.75
C HIS A 104 -3.02 -2.20 1.64
N LEU A 105 -3.45 -1.80 0.47
CA LEU A 105 -2.54 -1.63 -0.66
C LEU A 105 -2.60 -0.22 -1.22
N LEU A 106 -1.44 0.34 -1.53
CA LEU A 106 -1.34 1.60 -2.24
C LEU A 106 -0.70 1.27 -3.58
N LEU A 107 -1.42 1.49 -4.65
CA LEU A 107 -0.99 1.09 -5.98
C LEU A 107 -0.74 2.28 -6.88
N PHE A 108 0.37 2.26 -7.62
CA PHE A 108 0.61 3.27 -8.61
C PHE A 108 0.35 2.62 -9.96
N GLU A 109 -0.83 2.87 -10.51
CA GLU A 109 -1.21 2.25 -11.76
C GLU A 109 -0.35 2.77 -12.90
N GLN A 110 -0.07 1.92 -13.87
CA GLN A 110 0.80 2.27 -14.98
C GLN A 110 -0.04 2.49 -16.23
N PRO A 111 0.30 3.46 -17.04
CA PRO A 111 -0.54 3.82 -18.17
C PRO A 111 -0.68 2.76 -19.25
N ARG A 112 0.28 1.87 -19.38
CA ARG A 112 0.22 0.89 -20.44
C ARG A 112 0.25 -0.54 -19.94
N SER A 113 -0.11 -0.76 -18.70
CA SER A 113 -0.04 -2.08 -18.15
C SER A 113 -1.17 -2.27 -17.16
N GLU A 114 -1.83 -3.40 -17.24
CA GLU A 114 -2.90 -3.70 -16.29
C GLU A 114 -2.42 -4.56 -15.15
N TYR A 115 -1.14 -4.84 -15.10
CA TYR A 115 -0.60 -5.73 -14.08
C TYR A 115 -0.96 -5.28 -12.66
N ILE A 116 -0.70 -4.01 -12.34
CA ILE A 116 -0.97 -3.47 -11.03
C ILE A 116 -2.48 -3.43 -10.76
N SER A 117 -3.26 -3.01 -11.74
CA SER A 117 -4.70 -2.92 -11.58
C SER A 117 -5.31 -4.29 -11.33
N LYS A 118 -4.79 -5.31 -11.97
CA LYS A 118 -5.31 -6.66 -11.78
C LYS A 118 -5.02 -7.18 -10.39
N ILE A 119 -3.86 -6.83 -9.85
CA ILE A 119 -3.53 -7.19 -8.48
C ILE A 119 -4.55 -6.54 -7.56
N GLY A 120 -4.83 -5.25 -7.76
CA GLY A 120 -5.79 -4.54 -6.92
C GLY A 120 -7.16 -5.17 -6.94
N LEU A 121 -7.65 -5.54 -8.13
CA LEU A 121 -8.97 -6.13 -8.23
C LEU A 121 -9.03 -7.47 -7.51
N ARG A 122 -7.98 -8.27 -7.67
CA ARG A 122 -7.94 -9.58 -7.03
C ARG A 122 -7.94 -9.46 -5.51
N GLU A 123 -7.13 -8.53 -5.01
CA GLU A 123 -7.00 -8.40 -3.57
C GLU A 123 -8.22 -7.71 -2.94
N LEU A 124 -8.87 -6.83 -3.69
CA LEU A 124 -10.09 -6.20 -3.22
C LEU A 124 -11.16 -7.27 -3.00
N LYS A 125 -11.22 -8.26 -3.89
CA LYS A 125 -12.20 -9.32 -3.75
C LYS A 125 -11.91 -10.18 -2.54
N LYS A 126 -10.69 -10.18 -2.06
CA LYS A 126 -10.34 -10.93 -0.86
C LYS A 126 -10.63 -10.14 0.41
N GLY A 127 -11.16 -8.94 0.28
CA GLY A 127 -11.51 -8.14 1.43
C GLY A 127 -10.48 -7.14 1.88
N LYS A 128 -9.39 -6.97 1.12
CA LYS A 128 -8.39 -6.00 1.49
C LYS A 128 -8.81 -4.61 1.06
N LYS A 129 -8.24 -3.59 1.69
CA LYS A 129 -8.51 -2.22 1.30
C LYS A 129 -7.50 -1.83 0.22
N VAL A 130 -7.97 -1.25 -0.86
CA VAL A 130 -7.10 -0.90 -1.99
C VAL A 130 -7.25 0.57 -2.34
N PHE A 131 -6.11 1.25 -2.46
CA PHE A 131 -6.07 2.65 -2.83
C PHE A 131 -5.12 2.78 -4.02
N SER A 132 -5.36 3.72 -4.89
CA SER A 132 -4.48 3.88 -6.04
C SER A 132 -4.30 5.32 -6.46
N ILE A 133 -3.24 5.56 -7.23
CA ILE A 133 -2.98 6.80 -7.90
C ILE A 133 -3.06 6.49 -9.38
N THR A 134 -3.94 7.17 -10.09
CA THR A 134 -4.16 6.90 -11.51
C THR A 134 -3.15 7.64 -12.35
N PRO A 135 -2.61 7.03 -13.39
CA PRO A 135 -1.63 7.69 -14.22
C PRO A 135 -2.23 8.87 -14.98
N GLY A 136 -1.42 9.85 -15.26
CA GLY A 136 -1.84 10.97 -16.07
C GLY A 136 -2.73 11.97 -15.39
N LYS A 137 -3.05 11.79 -14.12
CA LYS A 137 -3.88 12.72 -13.42
C LYS A 137 -3.09 13.43 -12.36
N ASP A 138 -3.67 14.44 -11.78
CA ASP A 138 -3.05 15.08 -10.65
C ASP A 138 -2.99 14.01 -9.61
N TRP A 139 -2.06 14.02 -8.77
CA TRP A 139 -1.83 12.97 -7.80
C TRP A 139 -3.00 12.76 -6.85
N GLU A 140 -4.12 12.35 -7.41
CA GLU A 140 -5.32 12.18 -6.64
C GLU A 140 -5.43 10.75 -6.17
N LEU A 141 -5.58 10.55 -4.88
CA LEU A 141 -5.69 9.24 -4.30
C LEU A 141 -7.14 8.76 -4.39
N GLN A 142 -7.32 7.53 -4.82
CA GLN A 142 -8.66 6.96 -4.93
C GLN A 142 -8.77 5.71 -4.11
N GLU A 143 -9.86 5.57 -3.39
CA GLU A 143 -10.12 4.36 -2.63
C GLU A 143 -11.03 3.48 -3.47
N TRP A 144 -10.70 2.22 -3.64
CA TRP A 144 -11.50 1.31 -4.46
C TRP A 144 -12.66 0.76 -3.62
N GLU A 145 -13.80 0.64 -4.25
CA GLU A 145 -14.96 0.14 -3.59
C GLU A 145 -15.16 -1.33 -3.91
N ALA A 146 -15.63 -2.07 -2.95
CA ALA A 146 -15.89 -3.46 -3.18
C ALA A 146 -17.03 -3.55 -4.13
N SER A 147 -17.08 -4.62 -4.78
CA SER A 147 -17.92 -4.73 -5.80
C SER A 147 -19.24 -4.35 -5.76
N GLY A 148 -19.84 -4.53 -4.77
CA GLY A 148 -21.15 -4.31 -4.84
C GLY A 148 -21.52 -3.16 -5.57
N SER A 149 -20.82 -2.18 -5.36
CA SER A 149 -21.23 -1.00 -5.92
C SER A 149 -21.04 -0.96 -7.33
N CYS A 150 -20.15 -1.61 -7.78
CA CYS A 150 -19.87 -1.40 -9.07
C CYS A 150 -20.88 -1.80 -9.95
N GLU A 151 -21.54 -2.71 -9.61
CA GLU A 151 -22.33 -3.19 -10.49
C GLU A 151 -23.33 -2.43 -10.82
N ILE A 152 -23.59 -1.67 -10.16
CA ILE A 152 -24.58 -0.96 -10.40
C ILE A 152 -24.61 -0.25 -11.52
N LYS A 153 -23.83 0.01 -12.04
CA LYS A 153 -23.84 0.78 -13.03
C LYS A 153 -23.93 0.22 -14.17
#